data_4fb2d9042e696da39f9d3f31a2c8ccac
#
_entry.id   4fb2d9042e696da39f9d3f31a2c8ccac
#
_cell.length_a   1.000
_cell.length_b   1.000
_cell.length_c   1.000
_cell.angle_alpha   90.00
_cell.angle_beta   90.00
_cell.angle_gamma   90.00
#
_symmetry.space_group_name_H-M   'P 1'
#
loop_
_entity.id
_entity.type
_entity.pdbx_description
1 polymer ?
#
loop_
_entity_poly.entity_id
_entity_poly.type
_entity_poly.pdbx_seq_one_letter_code
_entity_poly.pdbx_strand_id
1 'polypeptide(L)'
;LPSSNEITPSDDAIESVLVEVDGVAMVRLLGPQDRLIKAVERAHPTVDVAVRGNQIRLSGTADAVAAAERLVDELVTMARGEVDFDDAAVTTSARMLKSDPGVSPAEVLSQAILTSRGKSIRPKTLGQKLYVDAIDENTIVFGIGPAGTGKTYLAMAKAVQALQRKEVERIILTRPAVEAGERLGYLPGTLTDKIDPYLRPLYDALNEMMDPEVVPKLLAAGTIEVAPLAYMRGRTLNNSFIVLDEAQNTTPEQMKMFLTRLGHGSRIVVTGDVTQVDLPTGSSGLQLVTRVLAEVDDIHFARLSSDDVVRHTLVGRIVDAYTKFDAEKQAAAYQREQVDAANRADRRAANRPEPQDRRPKGWRR
;
A
#
# COMPACT_ATOMS: atom_id res chain seq x y z
N LEU A 1 11.95 24.52 -60.14
CA LEU A 1 11.90 24.93 -58.76
C LEU A 1 12.16 23.67 -57.92
N PRO A 2 13.27 23.61 -57.11
CA PRO A 2 13.52 22.50 -56.22
C PRO A 2 12.71 22.68 -54.94
N SER A 3 12.06 21.59 -54.52
CA SER A 3 11.35 21.41 -53.27
C SER A 3 12.30 21.59 -52.06
N SER A 4 11.94 22.49 -51.17
CA SER A 4 12.54 22.65 -49.86
C SER A 4 12.40 21.37 -49.04
N ASN A 5 13.54 20.76 -48.77
CA ASN A 5 13.67 19.70 -47.74
C ASN A 5 13.49 20.37 -46.38
N GLU A 6 12.35 20.22 -45.75
CA GLU A 6 12.17 20.45 -44.32
C GLU A 6 12.94 19.37 -43.58
N ILE A 7 14.09 19.74 -43.04
CA ILE A 7 14.85 18.92 -42.09
C ILE A 7 14.05 18.96 -40.80
N THR A 8 13.28 17.90 -40.54
CA THR A 8 12.77 17.60 -39.20
C THR A 8 13.98 17.45 -38.29
N PRO A 9 14.03 18.12 -37.11
CA PRO A 9 15.09 17.91 -36.14
C PRO A 9 15.09 16.43 -35.75
N SER A 10 16.23 15.77 -35.84
CA SER A 10 16.42 14.39 -35.36
C SER A 10 16.22 14.38 -33.83
N ASP A 11 15.32 13.55 -33.32
CA ASP A 11 15.05 13.29 -31.91
C ASP A 11 16.27 12.78 -31.12
N ASP A 12 17.44 12.64 -31.74
CA ASP A 12 18.69 12.10 -31.20
C ASP A 12 19.73 13.18 -30.82
N ALA A 13 19.36 14.45 -30.74
CA ALA A 13 20.31 15.49 -30.31
C ALA A 13 20.67 15.28 -28.84
N ILE A 14 21.95 15.02 -28.55
CA ILE A 14 22.47 14.94 -27.18
C ILE A 14 22.48 16.35 -26.59
N GLU A 15 21.70 16.56 -25.54
CA GLU A 15 21.67 17.76 -24.75
C GLU A 15 22.47 17.58 -23.46
N SER A 16 23.01 18.65 -22.93
CA SER A 16 23.73 18.63 -21.64
C SER A 16 23.30 19.82 -20.79
N VAL A 17 22.78 19.54 -19.60
CA VAL A 17 22.38 20.54 -18.60
C VAL A 17 23.31 20.44 -17.40
N LEU A 18 23.63 21.62 -16.82
CA LEU A 18 24.44 21.72 -15.61
C LEU A 18 23.55 22.24 -14.47
N VAL A 19 23.33 21.43 -13.47
CA VAL A 19 22.59 21.80 -12.26
C VAL A 19 23.59 22.27 -11.20
N GLU A 20 23.48 23.53 -10.78
CA GLU A 20 24.29 24.06 -9.68
C GLU A 20 23.60 23.82 -8.34
N VAL A 21 24.33 23.22 -7.41
CA VAL A 21 23.82 22.88 -6.08
C VAL A 21 24.34 23.92 -5.07
N ASP A 22 23.47 24.87 -4.73
CA ASP A 22 23.80 25.88 -3.74
C ASP A 22 23.06 25.65 -2.41
N GLY A 23 23.78 25.91 -1.31
CA GLY A 23 23.20 25.84 0.04
C GLY A 23 22.99 24.42 0.60
N VAL A 24 23.50 23.38 -0.09
CA VAL A 24 23.41 21.98 0.33
C VAL A 24 24.80 21.34 0.30
N ALA A 25 25.16 20.62 1.35
CA ALA A 25 26.38 19.82 1.33
C ALA A 25 26.24 18.66 0.32
N MET A 26 27.11 18.60 -0.69
CA MET A 26 27.06 17.58 -1.75
C MET A 26 27.03 16.15 -1.21
N VAL A 27 27.67 15.87 -0.06
CA VAL A 27 27.66 14.56 0.58
C VAL A 27 26.23 14.07 0.90
N ARG A 28 25.28 14.99 1.12
CA ARG A 28 23.86 14.63 1.35
C ARG A 28 23.16 14.18 0.07
N LEU A 29 23.49 14.80 -1.07
CA LEU A 29 22.94 14.44 -2.39
C LEU A 29 23.61 13.21 -2.99
N LEU A 30 24.91 13.01 -2.71
CA LEU A 30 25.63 11.85 -3.22
C LEU A 30 25.30 10.60 -2.39
N GLY A 31 25.12 10.77 -1.08
CA GLY A 31 25.00 9.66 -0.14
C GLY A 31 26.30 8.88 0.02
N PRO A 32 26.34 7.87 0.92
CA PRO A 32 27.50 7.02 1.08
C PRO A 32 27.88 6.32 -0.22
N GLN A 33 29.14 6.44 -0.67
CA GLN A 33 29.67 5.82 -1.90
C GLN A 33 28.91 6.22 -3.19
N ASP A 34 28.40 7.45 -3.24
CA ASP A 34 27.63 8.01 -4.36
C ASP A 34 26.34 7.22 -4.66
N ARG A 35 25.77 6.57 -3.64
CA ARG A 35 24.65 5.67 -3.77
C ARG A 35 23.38 6.35 -4.31
N LEU A 36 23.14 7.59 -3.88
CA LEU A 36 21.96 8.35 -4.29
C LEU A 36 22.05 8.81 -5.75
N ILE A 37 23.23 9.26 -6.20
CA ILE A 37 23.46 9.58 -7.62
C ILE A 37 23.32 8.35 -8.50
N LYS A 38 23.86 7.21 -8.08
CA LYS A 38 23.63 5.94 -8.77
C LYS A 38 22.16 5.51 -8.82
N ALA A 39 21.35 5.96 -7.86
CA ALA A 39 19.90 5.74 -7.92
C ALA A 39 19.24 6.65 -8.96
N VAL A 40 19.73 7.88 -9.16
CA VAL A 40 19.29 8.76 -10.25
C VAL A 40 19.65 8.16 -11.62
N GLU A 41 20.88 7.66 -11.81
CA GLU A 41 21.29 6.95 -13.04
C GLU A 41 20.40 5.74 -13.33
N ARG A 42 20.09 4.94 -12.31
CA ARG A 42 19.18 3.79 -12.46
C ARG A 42 17.75 4.18 -12.82
N ALA A 43 17.28 5.33 -12.32
CA ALA A 43 15.94 5.84 -12.64
C ALA A 43 15.88 6.40 -14.09
N HIS A 44 17.01 6.92 -14.60
CA HIS A 44 17.15 7.50 -15.94
C HIS A 44 18.33 6.85 -16.68
N PRO A 45 18.23 5.59 -17.15
CA PRO A 45 19.37 4.85 -17.73
C PRO A 45 19.94 5.43 -19.03
N THR A 46 19.22 6.33 -19.67
CA THR A 46 19.61 7.03 -20.91
C THR A 46 20.29 8.37 -20.66
N VAL A 47 20.49 8.76 -19.39
CA VAL A 47 21.14 9.99 -18.98
C VAL A 47 22.47 9.66 -18.32
N ASP A 48 23.55 10.24 -18.83
CA ASP A 48 24.87 10.20 -18.18
C ASP A 48 24.92 11.29 -17.09
N VAL A 49 25.33 10.90 -15.88
CA VAL A 49 25.37 11.80 -14.72
C VAL A 49 26.82 11.95 -14.24
N ALA A 50 27.36 13.15 -14.30
CA ALA A 50 28.70 13.44 -13.84
C ALA A 50 28.69 14.55 -12.76
N VAL A 51 29.38 14.31 -11.64
CA VAL A 51 29.46 15.27 -10.54
C VAL A 51 30.85 15.86 -10.43
N ARG A 52 30.95 17.21 -10.36
CA ARG A 52 32.19 17.92 -10.14
C ARG A 52 31.99 19.12 -9.18
N GLY A 53 32.57 19.02 -8.01
CA GLY A 53 32.37 20.04 -6.97
C GLY A 53 30.91 20.15 -6.53
N ASN A 54 30.29 21.29 -6.72
CA ASN A 54 28.87 21.54 -6.44
C ASN A 54 27.99 21.51 -7.71
N GLN A 55 28.50 20.92 -8.80
CA GLN A 55 27.78 20.86 -10.08
C GLN A 55 27.48 19.42 -10.46
N ILE A 56 26.25 19.19 -10.93
CA ILE A 56 25.78 17.92 -11.49
C ILE A 56 25.52 18.14 -12.98
N ARG A 57 26.25 17.44 -13.84
CA ARG A 57 26.03 17.46 -15.28
C ARG A 57 25.17 16.28 -15.68
N LEU A 58 24.10 16.56 -16.42
CA LEU A 58 23.20 15.59 -17.00
C LEU A 58 23.30 15.64 -18.50
N SER A 59 23.55 14.52 -19.18
CA SER A 59 23.74 14.47 -20.65
C SER A 59 22.93 13.29 -21.23
N GLY A 60 22.16 13.56 -22.29
CA GLY A 60 21.29 12.56 -22.93
C GLY A 60 20.36 13.19 -23.95
N THR A 61 19.22 12.54 -24.26
CA THR A 61 18.15 13.16 -25.06
C THR A 61 17.46 14.26 -24.27
N ALA A 62 16.93 15.29 -24.95
CA ALA A 62 16.30 16.45 -24.33
C ALA A 62 15.25 16.07 -23.26
N ASP A 63 14.31 15.18 -23.60
CA ASP A 63 13.26 14.75 -22.68
C ASP A 63 13.80 13.98 -21.47
N ALA A 64 14.81 13.12 -21.67
CA ALA A 64 15.42 12.36 -20.59
C ALA A 64 16.22 13.26 -19.65
N VAL A 65 16.95 14.23 -20.18
CA VAL A 65 17.70 15.24 -19.40
C VAL A 65 16.73 16.10 -18.59
N ALA A 66 15.65 16.62 -19.20
CA ALA A 66 14.64 17.39 -18.49
C ALA A 66 13.98 16.62 -17.34
N ALA A 67 13.70 15.34 -17.54
CA ALA A 67 13.13 14.47 -16.49
C ALA A 67 14.15 14.23 -15.35
N ALA A 68 15.41 14.00 -15.66
CA ALA A 68 16.48 13.82 -14.68
C ALA A 68 16.79 15.11 -13.92
N GLU A 69 16.78 16.27 -14.60
CA GLU A 69 16.96 17.58 -14.00
C GLU A 69 15.90 17.86 -12.94
N ARG A 70 14.62 17.64 -13.27
CA ARG A 70 13.52 17.78 -12.31
C ARG A 70 13.69 16.89 -11.10
N LEU A 71 14.12 15.64 -11.29
CA LEU A 71 14.39 14.74 -10.16
C LEU A 71 15.52 15.29 -9.27
N VAL A 72 16.61 15.79 -9.87
CA VAL A 72 17.74 16.37 -9.12
C VAL A 72 17.29 17.61 -8.35
N ASP A 73 16.49 18.50 -8.95
CA ASP A 73 15.94 19.70 -8.30
C ASP A 73 15.08 19.36 -7.07
N GLU A 74 14.24 18.33 -7.18
CA GLU A 74 13.45 17.81 -6.05
C GLU A 74 14.35 17.25 -4.94
N LEU A 75 15.41 16.51 -5.27
CA LEU A 75 16.38 16.00 -4.29
C LEU A 75 17.15 17.15 -3.62
N VAL A 76 17.52 18.18 -4.35
CA VAL A 76 18.14 19.40 -3.79
C VAL A 76 17.18 20.10 -2.84
N THR A 77 15.90 20.20 -3.20
CA THR A 77 14.85 20.80 -2.35
C THR A 77 14.65 20.01 -1.06
N MET A 78 14.61 18.68 -1.14
CA MET A 78 14.56 17.81 0.06
C MET A 78 15.79 17.99 0.95
N ALA A 79 16.99 18.05 0.35
CA ALA A 79 18.23 18.22 1.09
C ALA A 79 18.33 19.59 1.78
N ARG A 80 17.79 20.67 1.17
CA ARG A 80 17.65 22.00 1.78
C ARG A 80 16.70 22.00 2.96
N GLY A 81 15.60 21.24 2.85
CA GLY A 81 14.64 21.04 3.95
C GLY A 81 15.10 20.09 5.05
N GLU A 82 16.39 19.71 5.06
CA GLU A 82 16.97 18.77 6.02
C GLU A 82 16.25 17.41 6.08
N VAL A 83 15.56 17.04 5.00
CA VAL A 83 14.92 15.73 4.89
C VAL A 83 16.01 14.69 4.57
N ASP A 84 16.14 13.69 5.41
CA ASP A 84 16.98 12.54 5.09
C ASP A 84 16.23 11.63 4.11
N PHE A 85 16.89 11.25 3.03
CA PHE A 85 16.36 10.36 2.01
C PHE A 85 17.38 9.30 1.60
N ASP A 86 16.87 8.17 1.17
CA ASP A 86 17.64 7.00 0.72
C ASP A 86 17.37 6.68 -0.75
N ASP A 87 17.97 5.61 -1.26
CA ASP A 87 17.77 5.14 -2.64
C ASP A 87 16.31 4.88 -2.96
N ALA A 88 15.53 4.40 -1.97
CA ALA A 88 14.12 4.13 -2.17
C ALA A 88 13.35 5.44 -2.37
N ALA A 89 13.70 6.50 -1.63
CA ALA A 89 13.12 7.83 -1.81
C ALA A 89 13.44 8.40 -3.20
N VAL A 90 14.68 8.26 -3.69
CA VAL A 90 15.06 8.69 -5.05
C VAL A 90 14.24 7.95 -6.10
N THR A 91 14.14 6.62 -5.99
CA THR A 91 13.36 5.79 -6.92
C THR A 91 11.88 6.16 -6.90
N THR A 92 11.34 6.42 -5.72
CA THR A 92 9.94 6.81 -5.54
C THR A 92 9.67 8.21 -6.10
N SER A 93 10.58 9.17 -5.88
CA SER A 93 10.50 10.52 -6.46
C SER A 93 10.47 10.46 -7.99
N ALA A 94 11.37 9.68 -8.60
CA ALA A 94 11.38 9.49 -10.05
C ALA A 94 10.06 8.90 -10.57
N ARG A 95 9.47 7.95 -9.83
CA ARG A 95 8.18 7.35 -10.17
C ARG A 95 7.03 8.35 -10.04
N MET A 96 7.00 9.16 -8.98
CA MET A 96 6.01 10.22 -8.80
C MET A 96 6.03 11.20 -9.97
N LEU A 97 7.21 11.72 -10.34
CA LEU A 97 7.39 12.65 -11.44
C LEU A 97 6.99 12.07 -12.80
N LYS A 98 7.18 10.74 -12.98
CA LYS A 98 6.76 10.03 -14.19
C LYS A 98 5.24 9.86 -14.26
N SER A 99 4.58 9.62 -13.12
CA SER A 99 3.13 9.38 -13.04
C SER A 99 2.35 10.70 -13.13
N ASP A 100 2.83 11.74 -12.48
CA ASP A 100 2.24 13.08 -12.48
C ASP A 100 3.35 14.15 -12.43
N PRO A 101 3.64 14.79 -13.57
CA PRO A 101 4.62 15.86 -13.63
C PRO A 101 4.30 17.08 -12.77
N GLY A 102 3.08 17.26 -12.30
CA GLY A 102 2.67 18.38 -11.44
C GLY A 102 2.96 18.18 -9.96
N VAL A 103 3.31 16.96 -9.55
CA VAL A 103 3.61 16.62 -8.15
C VAL A 103 5.03 17.04 -7.78
N SER A 104 5.20 17.60 -6.58
CA SER A 104 6.52 17.80 -5.96
C SER A 104 6.83 16.67 -4.97
N PRO A 105 7.73 15.74 -5.29
CA PRO A 105 8.21 14.74 -4.35
C PRO A 105 8.78 15.33 -3.06
N ALA A 106 9.45 16.47 -3.13
CA ALA A 106 10.00 17.16 -1.96
C ALA A 106 8.87 17.57 -0.99
N GLU A 107 7.76 18.08 -1.48
CA GLU A 107 6.61 18.44 -0.66
C GLU A 107 5.97 17.21 -0.03
N VAL A 108 5.73 16.15 -0.83
CA VAL A 108 5.14 14.88 -0.35
C VAL A 108 6.00 14.24 0.73
N LEU A 109 7.32 14.16 0.53
CA LEU A 109 8.25 13.45 1.41
C LEU A 109 8.72 14.28 2.61
N SER A 110 8.53 15.60 2.61
CA SER A 110 8.92 16.47 3.73
C SER A 110 7.89 16.54 4.85
N GLN A 111 6.62 16.28 4.56
CA GLN A 111 5.53 16.41 5.53
C GLN A 111 5.61 15.35 6.63
N ALA A 112 6.13 15.72 7.81
CA ALA A 112 6.12 14.84 8.97
C ALA A 112 4.72 14.77 9.60
N ILE A 113 4.18 13.56 9.76
CA ILE A 113 2.97 13.30 10.54
C ILE A 113 3.31 13.37 12.02
N LEU A 114 4.36 12.67 12.41
CA LEU A 114 4.79 12.51 13.79
C LEU A 114 6.30 12.47 13.85
N THR A 115 6.87 13.08 14.88
CA THR A 115 8.29 12.92 15.22
C THR A 115 8.42 12.32 16.61
N SER A 116 9.07 11.16 16.69
CA SER A 116 9.31 10.47 17.95
C SER A 116 10.76 10.00 18.01
N ARG A 117 11.45 10.31 19.09
CA ARG A 117 12.86 9.92 19.34
C ARG A 117 13.81 10.24 18.17
N GLY A 118 13.65 11.42 17.57
CA GLY A 118 14.48 11.84 16.43
C GLY A 118 14.15 11.17 15.10
N LYS A 119 13.15 10.27 15.06
CA LYS A 119 12.63 9.69 13.82
C LYS A 119 11.33 10.35 13.44
N SER A 120 11.23 10.80 12.20
CA SER A 120 10.01 11.36 11.63
C SER A 120 9.26 10.30 10.85
N ILE A 121 7.98 10.13 11.18
CA ILE A 121 7.05 9.31 10.41
C ILE A 121 6.39 10.22 9.38
N ARG A 122 6.51 9.85 8.09
CA ARG A 122 6.00 10.63 6.97
C ARG A 122 5.52 9.72 5.85
N PRO A 123 4.63 10.18 4.96
CA PRO A 123 4.32 9.47 3.73
C PRO A 123 5.60 9.25 2.91
N LYS A 124 5.73 8.09 2.29
CA LYS A 124 6.84 7.74 1.41
C LYS A 124 6.42 7.61 -0.05
N THR A 125 5.14 7.72 -0.35
CA THR A 125 4.57 7.67 -1.70
C THR A 125 3.44 8.68 -1.84
N LEU A 126 3.07 9.01 -3.07
CA LEU A 126 1.93 9.90 -3.33
C LEU A 126 0.62 9.29 -2.81
N GLY A 127 0.38 7.99 -3.02
CA GLY A 127 -0.81 7.31 -2.50
C GLY A 127 -0.89 7.36 -0.98
N GLN A 128 0.24 7.21 -0.28
CA GLN A 128 0.31 7.38 1.17
C GLN A 128 0.00 8.82 1.61
N LYS A 129 0.49 9.84 0.85
CA LYS A 129 0.21 11.25 1.12
C LYS A 129 -1.29 11.54 1.00
N LEU A 130 -1.91 11.13 -0.11
CA LEU A 130 -3.34 11.29 -0.35
C LEU A 130 -4.19 10.59 0.73
N TYR A 131 -3.74 9.41 1.18
CA TYR A 131 -4.40 8.71 2.29
C TYR A 131 -4.31 9.49 3.60
N VAL A 132 -3.15 10.05 3.93
CA VAL A 132 -2.95 10.86 5.14
C VAL A 132 -3.78 12.14 5.09
N ASP A 133 -3.84 12.81 3.94
CA ASP A 133 -4.66 14.00 3.74
C ASP A 133 -6.15 13.67 3.90
N ALA A 134 -6.61 12.56 3.31
CA ALA A 134 -7.97 12.11 3.45
C ALA A 134 -8.36 11.87 4.93
N ILE A 135 -7.43 11.36 5.76
CA ILE A 135 -7.66 11.19 7.21
C ILE A 135 -7.84 12.54 7.92
N ASP A 136 -7.16 13.60 7.45
CA ASP A 136 -7.32 14.93 8.02
C ASP A 136 -8.67 15.57 7.65
N GLU A 137 -9.16 15.31 6.46
CA GLU A 137 -10.31 15.95 5.86
C GLU A 137 -11.65 15.26 6.15
N ASN A 138 -11.65 13.96 6.47
CA ASN A 138 -12.88 13.18 6.60
C ASN A 138 -13.03 12.52 7.96
N THR A 139 -14.28 12.30 8.38
CA THR A 139 -14.61 11.62 9.63
C THR A 139 -14.38 10.12 9.57
N ILE A 140 -14.68 9.47 8.43
CA ILE A 140 -14.42 8.04 8.21
C ILE A 140 -13.56 7.85 6.96
N VAL A 141 -12.43 7.16 7.12
CA VAL A 141 -11.54 6.86 5.99
C VAL A 141 -11.25 5.36 5.92
N PHE A 142 -11.43 4.80 4.73
CA PHE A 142 -11.06 3.43 4.42
C PHE A 142 -9.72 3.42 3.66
N GLY A 143 -8.67 2.91 4.28
CA GLY A 143 -7.38 2.65 3.66
C GLY A 143 -7.32 1.23 3.09
N ILE A 144 -7.50 1.08 1.78
CA ILE A 144 -7.62 -0.21 1.10
C ILE A 144 -6.43 -0.42 0.17
N GLY A 145 -5.77 -1.57 0.25
CA GLY A 145 -4.66 -1.90 -0.63
C GLY A 145 -3.82 -3.06 -0.14
N PRO A 146 -2.78 -3.47 -0.89
CA PRO A 146 -1.94 -4.61 -0.57
C PRO A 146 -1.21 -4.47 0.77
N ALA A 147 -0.79 -5.60 1.33
CA ALA A 147 0.06 -5.62 2.52
C ALA A 147 1.40 -4.88 2.26
N GLY A 148 1.88 -4.13 3.26
CA GLY A 148 3.14 -3.38 3.17
C GLY A 148 3.03 -1.98 2.56
N THR A 149 1.82 -1.49 2.25
CA THR A 149 1.58 -0.10 1.82
C THR A 149 1.51 0.90 2.98
N GLY A 150 1.71 0.47 4.24
CA GLY A 150 1.76 1.34 5.40
C GLY A 150 0.41 1.80 5.94
N LYS A 151 -0.72 1.25 5.47
CA LYS A 151 -2.10 1.68 5.86
C LYS A 151 -2.28 1.80 7.37
N THR A 152 -2.08 0.71 8.08
CA THR A 152 -2.26 0.65 9.54
C THR A 152 -1.24 1.52 10.25
N TYR A 153 0.02 1.50 9.81
CA TYR A 153 1.10 2.30 10.38
C TYR A 153 0.82 3.81 10.30
N LEU A 154 0.40 4.30 9.13
CA LEU A 154 0.07 5.72 8.94
C LEU A 154 -1.21 6.12 9.69
N ALA A 155 -2.24 5.26 9.72
CA ALA A 155 -3.45 5.48 10.53
C ALA A 155 -3.11 5.63 12.01
N MET A 156 -2.23 4.77 12.54
CA MET A 156 -1.79 4.83 13.93
C MET A 156 -0.94 6.08 14.20
N ALA A 157 -0.06 6.47 13.27
CA ALA A 157 0.69 7.72 13.39
C ALA A 157 -0.23 8.94 13.46
N LYS A 158 -1.31 8.96 12.65
CA LYS A 158 -2.35 10.01 12.70
C LYS A 158 -3.12 9.99 14.01
N ALA A 159 -3.44 8.80 14.55
CA ALA A 159 -4.09 8.67 15.84
C ALA A 159 -3.23 9.24 16.98
N VAL A 160 -1.94 8.91 16.99
CA VAL A 160 -0.97 9.44 17.99
C VAL A 160 -0.83 10.95 17.84
N GLN A 161 -0.74 11.47 16.61
CA GLN A 161 -0.70 12.91 16.33
C GLN A 161 -1.94 13.63 16.87
N ALA A 162 -3.13 13.11 16.60
CA ALA A 162 -4.40 13.68 17.07
C ALA A 162 -4.50 13.68 18.61
N LEU A 163 -4.03 12.63 19.28
CA LEU A 163 -3.96 12.58 20.74
C LEU A 163 -2.98 13.61 21.29
N GLN A 164 -1.78 13.74 20.69
CA GLN A 164 -0.78 14.73 21.13
C GLN A 164 -1.26 16.18 20.93
N ARG A 165 -2.01 16.43 19.86
CA ARG A 165 -2.64 17.73 19.56
C ARG A 165 -3.90 18.00 20.37
N LYS A 166 -4.34 17.03 21.18
CA LYS A 166 -5.59 17.09 21.95
C LYS A 166 -6.83 17.29 21.09
N GLU A 167 -6.81 16.84 19.85
CA GLU A 167 -7.96 16.79 18.95
C GLU A 167 -8.93 15.68 19.38
N VAL A 168 -8.40 14.64 20.02
CA VAL A 168 -9.16 13.53 20.62
C VAL A 168 -8.65 13.27 22.04
N GLU A 169 -9.50 12.64 22.85
CA GLU A 169 -9.17 12.27 24.23
C GLU A 169 -8.63 10.83 24.34
N ARG A 170 -8.93 9.98 23.35
CA ARG A 170 -8.59 8.56 23.36
C ARG A 170 -8.24 8.04 21.98
N ILE A 171 -7.39 7.00 21.98
CA ILE A 171 -7.14 6.15 20.82
C ILE A 171 -7.73 4.77 21.09
N ILE A 172 -8.49 4.24 20.13
CA ILE A 172 -9.05 2.90 20.20
C ILE A 172 -8.55 2.12 18.99
N LEU A 173 -7.75 1.08 19.25
CA LEU A 173 -7.21 0.19 18.24
C LEU A 173 -7.96 -1.13 18.32
N THR A 174 -8.54 -1.56 17.22
CA THR A 174 -9.34 -2.79 17.20
C THR A 174 -9.05 -3.62 15.96
N ARG A 175 -9.20 -4.93 16.11
CA ARG A 175 -8.98 -5.90 15.05
C ARG A 175 -9.98 -7.05 15.17
N PRO A 176 -10.52 -7.61 14.07
CA PRO A 176 -11.30 -8.84 14.13
C PRO A 176 -10.43 -9.97 14.68
N ALA A 177 -10.93 -10.69 15.65
CA ALA A 177 -10.31 -11.95 16.07
C ALA A 177 -10.74 -13.04 15.08
N VAL A 178 -9.91 -13.33 14.09
CA VAL A 178 -10.16 -14.37 13.09
C VAL A 178 -9.16 -15.49 13.30
N GLU A 179 -9.65 -16.71 13.32
CA GLU A 179 -8.82 -17.92 13.32
C GLU A 179 -8.20 -18.11 11.93
N ALA A 180 -7.03 -17.54 11.68
CA ALA A 180 -6.26 -17.81 10.46
C ALA A 180 -5.70 -19.26 10.53
N GLY A 181 -6.53 -20.25 10.18
CA GLY A 181 -6.12 -21.66 10.11
C GLY A 181 -5.89 -22.37 11.45
N GLU A 182 -5.68 -21.65 12.54
CA GLU A 182 -5.54 -22.19 13.89
C GLU A 182 -6.81 -21.90 14.69
N ARG A 183 -7.52 -22.96 15.10
CA ARG A 183 -8.71 -22.80 15.93
C ARG A 183 -8.29 -22.26 17.30
N LEU A 184 -8.77 -21.06 17.68
CA LEU A 184 -8.57 -20.43 19.01
C LEU A 184 -8.83 -21.41 20.18
N GLY A 185 -9.60 -22.44 19.94
CA GLY A 185 -9.87 -23.51 20.91
C GLY A 185 -8.65 -24.34 21.33
N TYR A 186 -7.59 -24.40 20.54
CA TYR A 186 -6.39 -25.20 20.82
C TYR A 186 -5.28 -24.45 21.58
N LEU A 187 -5.34 -23.14 21.70
CA LEU A 187 -4.36 -22.40 22.49
C LEU A 187 -4.70 -22.50 23.99
N PRO A 188 -3.75 -22.84 24.87
CA PRO A 188 -3.95 -22.79 26.31
C PRO A 188 -4.04 -21.33 26.81
N GLY A 189 -4.81 -21.10 27.89
CA GLY A 189 -4.94 -19.78 28.51
C GLY A 189 -6.34 -19.19 28.46
N THR A 190 -6.48 -17.99 29.01
CA THR A 190 -7.71 -17.19 28.99
C THR A 190 -8.03 -16.70 27.58
N LEU A 191 -9.24 -16.21 27.35
CA LEU A 191 -9.61 -15.60 26.05
C LEU A 191 -8.68 -14.45 25.68
N THR A 192 -8.28 -13.64 26.66
CA THR A 192 -7.33 -12.54 26.50
C THR A 192 -5.97 -13.04 26.03
N ASP A 193 -5.43 -14.09 26.64
CA ASP A 193 -4.14 -14.69 26.25
C ASP A 193 -4.15 -15.22 24.81
N LYS A 194 -5.30 -15.69 24.35
CA LYS A 194 -5.48 -16.23 22.98
C LYS A 194 -5.58 -15.14 21.93
N ILE A 195 -6.06 -13.95 22.29
CA ILE A 195 -6.26 -12.81 21.38
C ILE A 195 -5.01 -11.94 21.33
N ASP A 196 -4.21 -11.91 22.40
CA ASP A 196 -3.00 -11.06 22.52
C ASP A 196 -2.04 -11.17 21.32
N PRO A 197 -1.74 -12.36 20.77
CA PRO A 197 -0.87 -12.47 19.59
C PRO A 197 -1.36 -11.69 18.37
N TYR A 198 -2.68 -11.59 18.17
CA TYR A 198 -3.27 -10.86 17.05
C TYR A 198 -3.24 -9.34 17.25
N LEU A 199 -3.15 -8.87 18.48
CA LEU A 199 -3.05 -7.46 18.82
C LEU A 199 -1.60 -6.97 18.93
N ARG A 200 -0.63 -7.88 19.01
CA ARG A 200 0.79 -7.57 19.17
C ARG A 200 1.33 -6.58 18.13
N PRO A 201 1.00 -6.68 16.83
CA PRO A 201 1.47 -5.70 15.84
C PRO A 201 1.02 -4.27 16.13
N LEU A 202 -0.14 -4.08 16.78
CA LEU A 202 -0.62 -2.76 17.18
C LEU A 202 0.18 -2.20 18.36
N TYR A 203 0.54 -3.05 19.34
CA TYR A 203 1.42 -2.65 20.43
C TYR A 203 2.82 -2.31 19.95
N ASP A 204 3.37 -3.09 19.02
CA ASP A 204 4.70 -2.87 18.45
C ASP A 204 4.74 -1.51 17.73
N ALA A 205 3.72 -1.19 16.93
CA ALA A 205 3.63 0.09 16.26
C ALA A 205 3.47 1.26 17.25
N LEU A 206 2.68 1.12 18.32
CA LEU A 206 2.59 2.14 19.37
C LEU A 206 3.94 2.41 20.03
N ASN A 207 4.69 1.34 20.38
CA ASN A 207 6.00 1.45 21.00
C ASN A 207 7.06 2.05 20.06
N GLU A 208 6.89 1.96 18.75
CA GLU A 208 7.74 2.67 17.78
C GLU A 208 7.41 4.17 17.70
N MET A 209 6.12 4.53 17.82
CA MET A 209 5.60 5.88 17.63
C MET A 209 5.65 6.75 18.91
N MET A 210 5.69 6.13 20.07
CA MET A 210 5.63 6.79 21.36
C MET A 210 6.78 6.32 22.26
N ASP A 211 7.01 7.05 23.35
CA ASP A 211 7.95 6.60 24.37
C ASP A 211 7.43 5.30 25.05
N PRO A 212 8.22 4.21 25.08
CA PRO A 212 7.83 2.95 25.71
C PRO A 212 7.46 3.08 27.20
N GLU A 213 7.97 4.09 27.90
CA GLU A 213 7.59 4.33 29.28
C GLU A 213 6.21 5.00 29.41
N VAL A 214 5.75 5.67 28.34
CA VAL A 214 4.46 6.38 28.31
C VAL A 214 3.33 5.45 27.89
N VAL A 215 3.57 4.56 26.93
CA VAL A 215 2.55 3.64 26.38
C VAL A 215 1.84 2.84 27.47
N PRO A 216 2.53 2.16 28.42
CA PRO A 216 1.86 1.42 29.50
C PRO A 216 0.99 2.30 30.42
N LYS A 217 1.41 3.55 30.65
CA LYS A 217 0.63 4.49 31.46
C LYS A 217 -0.66 4.92 30.79
N LEU A 218 -0.61 5.16 29.47
CA LEU A 218 -1.78 5.51 28.66
C LEU A 218 -2.76 4.35 28.51
N LEU A 219 -2.24 3.13 28.40
CA LEU A 219 -3.05 1.90 28.42
C LEU A 219 -3.74 1.69 29.76
N ALA A 220 -3.01 1.84 30.88
CA ALA A 220 -3.56 1.71 32.22
C ALA A 220 -4.60 2.79 32.54
N ALA A 221 -4.42 4.01 32.00
CA ALA A 221 -5.38 5.11 32.13
C ALA A 221 -6.60 4.98 31.22
N GLY A 222 -6.62 4.03 30.26
CA GLY A 222 -7.67 3.91 29.26
C GLY A 222 -7.65 5.02 28.21
N THR A 223 -6.59 5.82 28.14
CA THR A 223 -6.37 6.81 27.07
C THR A 223 -6.07 6.13 25.74
N ILE A 224 -5.35 4.99 25.79
CA ILE A 224 -5.20 4.09 24.66
C ILE A 224 -5.86 2.77 25.03
N GLU A 225 -6.71 2.26 24.16
CA GLU A 225 -7.36 0.97 24.28
C GLU A 225 -7.01 0.11 23.06
N VAL A 226 -6.53 -1.11 23.31
CA VAL A 226 -6.32 -2.13 22.27
C VAL A 226 -7.20 -3.31 22.59
N ALA A 227 -8.21 -3.59 21.74
CA ALA A 227 -9.24 -4.57 22.04
C ALA A 227 -9.78 -5.26 20.78
N PRO A 228 -10.27 -6.51 20.89
CA PRO A 228 -10.97 -7.17 19.79
C PRO A 228 -12.22 -6.39 19.35
N LEU A 229 -12.55 -6.48 18.05
CA LEU A 229 -13.71 -5.83 17.47
C LEU A 229 -15.03 -6.14 18.23
N ALA A 230 -15.18 -7.34 18.75
CA ALA A 230 -16.36 -7.76 19.48
C ALA A 230 -16.67 -6.90 20.73
N TYR A 231 -15.61 -6.30 21.34
CA TYR A 231 -15.73 -5.47 22.52
C TYR A 231 -16.27 -4.04 22.23
N MET A 232 -16.41 -3.70 20.95
CA MET A 232 -16.99 -2.44 20.51
C MET A 232 -18.53 -2.46 20.54
N ARG A 233 -19.12 -3.66 20.66
CA ARG A 233 -20.58 -3.83 20.63
C ARG A 233 -21.27 -3.10 21.79
N GLY A 234 -22.34 -2.34 21.48
CA GLY A 234 -23.13 -1.63 22.48
C GLY A 234 -22.51 -0.35 23.04
N ARG A 235 -21.33 0.04 22.55
CA ARG A 235 -20.62 1.26 22.96
C ARG A 235 -20.94 2.42 22.01
N THR A 236 -20.78 3.65 22.49
CA THR A 236 -20.66 4.87 21.70
C THR A 236 -19.30 5.47 22.00
N LEU A 237 -18.49 5.66 20.98
CA LEU A 237 -17.09 6.06 21.10
C LEU A 237 -17.00 7.56 20.79
N ASN A 238 -17.02 8.40 21.84
CA ASN A 238 -16.93 9.85 21.72
C ASN A 238 -15.47 10.32 21.88
N ASN A 239 -15.13 11.46 21.26
CA ASN A 239 -13.83 12.14 21.37
C ASN A 239 -12.65 11.19 21.15
N SER A 240 -12.78 10.26 20.20
CA SER A 240 -11.85 9.15 20.00
C SER A 240 -11.36 9.07 18.58
N PHE A 241 -10.07 8.72 18.42
CA PHE A 241 -9.54 8.27 17.14
C PHE A 241 -9.56 6.74 17.14
N ILE A 242 -10.32 6.16 16.22
CA ILE A 242 -10.61 4.73 16.21
C ILE A 242 -9.98 4.11 14.96
N VAL A 243 -9.16 3.07 15.13
CA VAL A 243 -8.56 2.33 14.02
C VAL A 243 -9.08 0.89 14.04
N LEU A 244 -9.71 0.47 12.95
CA LEU A 244 -10.04 -0.94 12.69
C LEU A 244 -9.05 -1.51 11.69
N ASP A 245 -8.19 -2.39 12.16
CA ASP A 245 -7.20 -3.08 11.33
C ASP A 245 -7.72 -4.44 10.83
N GLU A 246 -7.18 -4.93 9.69
CA GLU A 246 -7.55 -6.19 9.02
C GLU A 246 -9.07 -6.32 8.77
N ALA A 247 -9.67 -5.23 8.36
CA ALA A 247 -11.13 -5.11 8.21
C ALA A 247 -11.72 -6.05 7.12
N GLN A 248 -10.91 -6.58 6.20
CA GLN A 248 -11.36 -7.60 5.24
C GLN A 248 -11.88 -8.86 5.94
N ASN A 249 -11.43 -9.10 7.18
CA ASN A 249 -11.84 -10.22 8.02
C ASN A 249 -13.05 -9.91 8.91
N THR A 250 -13.83 -8.87 8.60
CA THR A 250 -15.12 -8.61 9.22
C THR A 250 -16.27 -9.14 8.36
N THR A 251 -17.33 -9.64 9.01
CA THR A 251 -18.59 -9.87 8.30
C THR A 251 -19.31 -8.54 8.02
N PRO A 252 -20.29 -8.49 7.09
CA PRO A 252 -21.13 -7.32 6.86
C PRO A 252 -21.79 -6.78 8.14
N GLU A 253 -22.27 -7.66 9.01
CA GLU A 253 -22.91 -7.31 10.26
C GLU A 253 -21.93 -6.70 11.26
N GLN A 254 -20.70 -7.24 11.33
CA GLN A 254 -19.63 -6.71 12.18
C GLN A 254 -19.18 -5.34 11.71
N MET A 255 -19.01 -5.14 10.40
CA MET A 255 -18.67 -3.83 9.83
C MET A 255 -19.76 -2.79 10.14
N LYS A 256 -21.02 -3.11 9.90
CA LYS A 256 -22.16 -2.24 10.23
C LYS A 256 -22.19 -1.93 11.73
N MET A 257 -22.05 -2.96 12.57
CA MET A 257 -22.02 -2.81 14.02
C MET A 257 -20.92 -1.85 14.44
N PHE A 258 -19.72 -1.97 13.88
CA PHE A 258 -18.57 -1.13 14.20
C PHE A 258 -18.75 0.33 13.77
N LEU A 259 -19.11 0.58 12.52
CA LEU A 259 -19.27 1.93 11.99
C LEU A 259 -20.34 2.73 12.76
N THR A 260 -21.38 2.05 13.26
CA THR A 260 -22.41 2.67 14.10
C THR A 260 -21.97 2.93 15.54
N ARG A 261 -20.71 2.71 15.90
CA ARG A 261 -20.11 3.11 17.19
C ARG A 261 -19.55 4.52 17.18
N LEU A 262 -19.48 5.15 16.01
CA LEU A 262 -19.02 6.52 15.87
C LEU A 262 -19.80 7.44 16.80
N GLY A 263 -19.10 8.14 17.67
CA GLY A 263 -19.65 9.15 18.57
C GLY A 263 -19.22 10.56 18.18
N HIS A 264 -19.70 11.55 18.89
CA HIS A 264 -19.34 12.94 18.64
C HIS A 264 -17.85 13.20 18.85
N GLY A 265 -17.25 14.05 18.00
CA GLY A 265 -15.83 14.40 18.09
C GLY A 265 -14.88 13.25 17.79
N SER A 266 -15.37 12.18 17.14
CA SER A 266 -14.56 11.00 16.82
C SER A 266 -14.27 10.88 15.33
N ARG A 267 -13.16 10.19 15.01
CA ARG A 267 -12.77 9.79 13.67
C ARG A 267 -12.55 8.28 13.61
N ILE A 268 -12.89 7.66 12.48
CA ILE A 268 -12.66 6.23 12.22
C ILE A 268 -11.77 6.08 11.02
N VAL A 269 -10.71 5.28 11.18
CA VAL A 269 -9.90 4.80 10.07
C VAL A 269 -10.01 3.28 10.00
N VAL A 270 -10.41 2.77 8.84
CA VAL A 270 -10.56 1.33 8.58
C VAL A 270 -9.48 0.91 7.61
N THR A 271 -8.64 -0.04 7.99
CA THR A 271 -7.55 -0.55 7.13
C THR A 271 -7.79 -2.00 6.74
N GLY A 272 -7.46 -2.35 5.49
CA GLY A 272 -7.62 -3.73 5.04
C GLY A 272 -7.13 -3.98 3.62
N ASP A 273 -7.05 -5.27 3.27
CA ASP A 273 -6.68 -5.77 1.96
C ASP A 273 -7.81 -6.67 1.43
N VAL A 274 -8.54 -6.19 0.43
CA VAL A 274 -9.68 -6.93 -0.14
C VAL A 274 -9.28 -8.23 -0.85
N THR A 275 -7.99 -8.45 -1.07
CA THR A 275 -7.46 -9.69 -1.69
C THR A 275 -7.16 -10.79 -0.66
N GLN A 276 -7.01 -10.42 0.62
CA GLN A 276 -6.64 -11.32 1.73
C GLN A 276 -7.83 -11.57 2.65
N VAL A 277 -8.82 -12.32 2.18
CA VAL A 277 -10.03 -12.62 2.96
C VAL A 277 -9.91 -14.02 3.56
N ASP A 278 -9.78 -14.10 4.89
CA ASP A 278 -9.65 -15.36 5.65
C ASP A 278 -11.00 -15.82 6.26
N LEU A 279 -12.12 -15.26 5.80
CA LEU A 279 -13.45 -15.59 6.31
C LEU A 279 -13.95 -16.92 5.73
N PRO A 280 -14.49 -17.83 6.55
CA PRO A 280 -15.06 -19.09 6.08
C PRO A 280 -16.21 -18.94 5.08
N THR A 281 -16.96 -17.85 5.18
CA THR A 281 -18.13 -17.57 4.33
C THR A 281 -17.77 -16.81 3.04
N GLY A 282 -16.54 -16.34 2.89
CA GLY A 282 -16.07 -15.59 1.72
C GLY A 282 -16.71 -14.20 1.51
N SER A 283 -17.65 -13.78 2.37
CA SER A 283 -18.32 -12.48 2.27
C SER A 283 -17.69 -11.45 3.21
N SER A 284 -16.83 -10.60 2.69
CA SER A 284 -16.15 -9.55 3.46
C SER A 284 -17.05 -8.31 3.63
N GLY A 285 -17.14 -7.83 4.89
CA GLY A 285 -17.80 -6.57 5.22
C GLY A 285 -17.11 -5.38 4.57
N LEU A 286 -15.77 -5.42 4.41
CA LEU A 286 -15.01 -4.38 3.73
C LEU A 286 -15.39 -4.28 2.23
N GLN A 287 -15.58 -5.41 1.55
CA GLN A 287 -16.01 -5.42 0.15
C GLN A 287 -17.43 -4.88 -0.03
N LEU A 288 -18.33 -5.18 0.91
CA LEU A 288 -19.70 -4.68 0.85
C LEU A 288 -19.76 -3.17 1.09
N VAL A 289 -19.06 -2.68 2.10
CA VAL A 289 -19.14 -1.28 2.53
C VAL A 289 -18.63 -0.31 1.46
N THR A 290 -17.66 -0.70 0.63
CA THR A 290 -17.17 0.10 -0.50
C THR A 290 -18.24 0.41 -1.53
N ARG A 291 -19.30 -0.41 -1.63
CA ARG A 291 -20.44 -0.18 -2.52
C ARG A 291 -21.58 0.55 -1.83
N VAL A 292 -21.83 0.21 -0.55
CA VAL A 292 -22.97 0.74 0.20
C VAL A 292 -22.76 2.20 0.63
N LEU A 293 -21.53 2.57 0.96
CA LEU A 293 -21.19 3.91 1.47
C LEU A 293 -20.48 4.80 0.45
N ALA A 294 -20.42 4.42 -0.83
CA ALA A 294 -19.68 5.15 -1.87
C ALA A 294 -20.16 6.61 -2.06
N GLU A 295 -21.43 6.87 -1.80
CA GLU A 295 -22.06 8.19 -2.00
C GLU A 295 -22.41 8.89 -0.66
N VAL A 296 -21.87 8.41 0.45
CA VAL A 296 -22.10 9.04 1.76
C VAL A 296 -21.04 10.10 2.00
N ASP A 297 -21.45 11.32 2.21
CA ASP A 297 -20.58 12.46 2.52
C ASP A 297 -19.74 12.19 3.78
N ASP A 298 -18.54 12.77 3.84
CA ASP A 298 -17.59 12.65 4.95
C ASP A 298 -17.07 11.21 5.19
N ILE A 299 -17.21 10.36 4.14
CA ILE A 299 -16.60 9.03 4.06
C ILE A 299 -15.69 8.98 2.84
N HIS A 300 -14.42 8.63 3.04
CA HIS A 300 -13.45 8.53 1.96
C HIS A 300 -12.86 7.12 1.81
N PHE A 301 -12.70 6.67 0.56
CA PHE A 301 -12.07 5.40 0.21
C PHE A 301 -10.71 5.63 -0.45
N ALA A 302 -9.66 5.68 0.35
CA ALA A 302 -8.28 5.77 -0.14
C ALA A 302 -7.79 4.41 -0.63
N ARG A 303 -7.42 4.33 -1.91
CA ARG A 303 -6.91 3.11 -2.54
C ARG A 303 -5.40 3.23 -2.73
N LEU A 304 -4.67 2.39 -2.02
CA LEU A 304 -3.24 2.21 -2.20
C LEU A 304 -2.98 1.05 -3.15
N SER A 305 -1.94 1.18 -3.96
CA SER A 305 -1.57 0.20 -4.98
C SER A 305 -0.26 -0.53 -4.64
N SER A 306 0.18 -1.42 -5.52
CA SER A 306 1.51 -2.03 -5.44
C SER A 306 2.65 -1.00 -5.46
N ASP A 307 2.42 0.18 -6.07
CA ASP A 307 3.41 1.26 -6.14
C ASP A 307 3.63 1.94 -4.78
N ASP A 308 2.68 1.80 -3.86
CA ASP A 308 2.76 2.31 -2.50
C ASP A 308 3.42 1.34 -1.52
N VAL A 309 3.85 0.16 -1.99
CA VAL A 309 4.51 -0.83 -1.13
C VAL A 309 5.91 -0.35 -0.75
N VAL A 310 6.08 -0.10 0.55
CA VAL A 310 7.36 0.30 1.15
C VAL A 310 7.92 -0.88 1.93
N ARG A 311 8.77 -1.66 1.28
CA ARG A 311 9.41 -2.84 1.87
C ARG A 311 10.90 -2.88 1.55
N HIS A 312 11.62 -3.66 2.34
CA HIS A 312 13.00 -3.99 1.99
C HIS A 312 13.04 -4.64 0.60
N THR A 313 13.96 -4.21 -0.26
CA THR A 313 14.08 -4.67 -1.67
C THR A 313 14.12 -6.20 -1.79
N LEU A 314 14.75 -6.89 -0.83
CA LEU A 314 14.80 -8.35 -0.81
C LEU A 314 13.41 -8.97 -0.58
N VAL A 315 12.57 -8.35 0.28
CA VAL A 315 11.21 -8.85 0.54
C VAL A 315 10.35 -8.72 -0.73
N GLY A 316 10.47 -7.61 -1.48
CA GLY A 316 9.82 -7.47 -2.78
C GLY A 316 10.20 -8.63 -3.73
N ARG A 317 11.50 -8.88 -3.90
CA ARG A 317 12.01 -9.98 -4.74
C ARG A 317 11.53 -11.37 -4.30
N ILE A 318 11.39 -11.60 -2.99
CA ILE A 318 10.83 -12.86 -2.47
C ILE A 318 9.36 -13.00 -2.86
N VAL A 319 8.55 -11.96 -2.69
CA VAL A 319 7.12 -11.96 -3.05
C VAL A 319 6.96 -12.20 -4.56
N ASP A 320 7.73 -11.50 -5.39
CA ASP A 320 7.71 -11.68 -6.85
C ASP A 320 8.04 -13.12 -7.26
N ALA A 321 9.03 -13.74 -6.60
CA ALA A 321 9.42 -15.12 -6.86
C ALA A 321 8.28 -16.10 -6.51
N TYR A 322 7.61 -15.92 -5.37
CA TYR A 322 6.46 -16.76 -4.99
C TYR A 322 5.26 -16.54 -5.93
N THR A 323 4.95 -15.30 -6.28
CA THR A 323 3.87 -14.97 -7.24
C THR A 323 4.10 -15.66 -8.60
N LYS A 324 5.34 -15.62 -9.09
CA LYS A 324 5.71 -16.31 -10.33
C LYS A 324 5.54 -17.82 -10.21
N PHE A 325 6.00 -18.42 -9.11
CA PHE A 325 5.87 -19.85 -8.86
C PHE A 325 4.38 -20.28 -8.78
N ASP A 326 3.54 -19.52 -8.10
CA ASP A 326 2.12 -19.81 -7.97
C ASP A 326 1.39 -19.68 -9.33
N ALA A 327 1.74 -18.69 -10.14
CA ALA A 327 1.23 -18.54 -11.50
C ALA A 327 1.62 -19.73 -12.40
N GLU A 328 2.87 -20.18 -12.34
CA GLU A 328 3.34 -21.36 -13.05
C GLU A 328 2.60 -22.64 -12.60
N LYS A 329 2.38 -22.81 -11.30
CA LYS A 329 1.63 -23.93 -10.73
C LYS A 329 0.17 -23.93 -11.17
N GLN A 330 -0.49 -22.78 -11.18
CA GLN A 330 -1.87 -22.63 -11.67
C GLN A 330 -1.97 -22.93 -13.16
N ALA A 331 -1.05 -22.42 -13.97
CA ALA A 331 -0.99 -22.70 -15.42
C ALA A 331 -0.80 -24.21 -15.69
N ALA A 332 0.09 -24.85 -14.95
CA ALA A 332 0.31 -26.31 -15.06
C ALA A 332 -0.92 -27.12 -14.62
N ALA A 333 -1.63 -26.69 -13.57
CA ALA A 333 -2.87 -27.34 -13.12
C ALA A 333 -3.98 -27.20 -14.18
N TYR A 334 -4.14 -26.02 -14.76
CA TYR A 334 -5.10 -25.75 -15.85
C TYR A 334 -4.82 -26.59 -17.09
N GLN A 335 -3.55 -26.73 -17.50
CA GLN A 335 -3.16 -27.59 -18.62
C GLN A 335 -3.47 -29.06 -18.36
N ARG A 336 -3.20 -29.57 -17.14
CA ARG A 336 -3.54 -30.94 -16.76
C ARG A 336 -5.05 -31.19 -16.82
N GLU A 337 -5.85 -30.25 -16.33
CA GLU A 337 -7.31 -30.37 -16.35
C GLU A 337 -7.87 -30.40 -17.80
N GLN A 338 -7.31 -29.61 -18.70
CA GLN A 338 -7.64 -29.63 -20.12
C GLN A 338 -7.28 -30.96 -20.80
N VAL A 339 -6.09 -31.48 -20.51
CA VAL A 339 -5.66 -32.80 -21.05
C VAL A 339 -6.56 -33.92 -20.51
N ASP A 340 -6.91 -33.88 -19.23
CA ASP A 340 -7.81 -34.86 -18.64
C ASP A 340 -9.25 -34.75 -19.16
N ALA A 341 -9.71 -33.53 -19.46
CA ALA A 341 -11.00 -33.30 -20.11
C ALA A 341 -11.03 -33.83 -21.54
N ALA A 342 -9.97 -33.60 -22.32
CA ALA A 342 -9.83 -34.12 -23.68
C ALA A 342 -9.80 -35.66 -23.68
N ASN A 343 -9.00 -36.27 -22.81
CA ASN A 343 -8.93 -37.74 -22.64
C ASN A 343 -10.29 -38.35 -22.23
N ARG A 344 -11.06 -37.65 -21.38
CA ARG A 344 -12.42 -38.07 -21.02
C ARG A 344 -13.40 -37.99 -22.17
N ALA A 345 -13.27 -36.94 -23.03
CA ALA A 345 -14.10 -36.79 -24.24
C ALA A 345 -13.81 -37.89 -25.26
N ASP A 346 -12.53 -38.21 -25.51
CA ASP A 346 -12.10 -39.28 -26.43
C ASP A 346 -12.58 -40.67 -25.95
N ARG A 347 -12.49 -40.96 -24.65
CA ARG A 347 -13.03 -42.22 -24.08
C ARG A 347 -14.54 -42.29 -24.21
N ARG A 348 -15.27 -41.19 -24.10
CA ARG A 348 -16.73 -41.14 -24.34
C ARG A 348 -17.10 -41.33 -25.79
N ALA A 349 -16.29 -40.78 -26.72
CA ALA A 349 -16.46 -40.97 -28.16
C ALA A 349 -16.18 -42.39 -28.58
N ALA A 350 -15.14 -43.03 -28.06
CA ALA A 350 -14.78 -44.42 -28.36
C ALA A 350 -15.80 -45.45 -27.80
N ASN A 351 -16.53 -45.08 -26.75
CA ASN A 351 -17.55 -45.96 -26.12
C ASN A 351 -18.98 -45.67 -26.60
N ARG A 352 -19.16 -44.93 -27.69
CA ARG A 352 -20.46 -44.70 -28.29
C ARG A 352 -20.92 -45.96 -28.97
N PRO A 353 -22.07 -46.57 -28.61
CA PRO A 353 -22.59 -47.78 -29.31
C PRO A 353 -22.90 -47.40 -30.78
N GLU A 354 -22.49 -48.28 -31.68
CA GLU A 354 -22.86 -48.14 -33.10
C GLU A 354 -24.39 -48.02 -33.28
N PRO A 355 -24.84 -47.13 -34.17
CA PRO A 355 -26.28 -47.00 -34.43
C PRO A 355 -26.81 -48.33 -34.97
N GLN A 356 -27.66 -49.01 -34.16
CA GLN A 356 -28.35 -50.21 -34.61
C GLN A 356 -29.18 -49.87 -35.85
N ASP A 357 -28.82 -50.48 -36.97
CA ASP A 357 -29.52 -50.38 -38.26
C ASP A 357 -30.97 -50.95 -38.10
N ARG A 358 -31.90 -50.09 -37.77
CA ARG A 358 -33.33 -50.44 -37.76
C ARG A 358 -33.80 -50.54 -39.19
N ARG A 359 -33.60 -51.74 -39.79
CA ARG A 359 -34.33 -52.11 -41.05
C ARG A 359 -35.83 -52.15 -40.77
N PRO A 360 -36.66 -51.46 -41.55
CA PRO A 360 -38.10 -51.51 -41.36
C PRO A 360 -38.62 -52.94 -41.73
N LYS A 361 -39.26 -53.58 -40.75
CA LYS A 361 -39.99 -54.86 -40.99
C LYS A 361 -41.06 -54.60 -42.04
N GLY A 362 -40.87 -55.20 -43.25
CA GLY A 362 -41.81 -55.15 -44.34
C GLY A 362 -43.16 -55.73 -43.93
N TRP A 363 -44.18 -55.00 -44.31
CA TRP A 363 -45.56 -55.44 -44.29
C TRP A 363 -45.70 -56.60 -45.28
N ARG A 364 -46.11 -57.80 -44.81
CA ARG A 364 -46.71 -58.84 -45.64
C ARG A 364 -48.20 -58.88 -45.36
N ARG A 365 -48.95 -58.95 -46.45
CA ARG A 365 -50.39 -59.07 -46.55
C ARG A 365 -50.94 -60.31 -45.82
#